data_433b2e8ae72376e19715b21364be286d
#
_entry.id   433b2e8ae72376e19715b21364be286d
#
_cell.length_a   1.000
_cell.length_b   1.000
_cell.length_c   1.000
_cell.angle_alpha   90.00
_cell.angle_beta   90.00
_cell.angle_gamma   90.00
#
_symmetry.space_group_name_H-M   'P 1'
#
loop_
_entity.id
_entity.type
_entity.pdbx_description
1 polymer ?
#
loop_
_entity_poly.entity_id
_entity_poly.type
_entity_poly.pdbx_seq_one_letter_code
_entity_poly.pdbx_strand_id
1 'polypeptide(L)'
;MSVEGGTTLKVTDESVVIPTDTVYGVACDPRNKAAIDRIYRLKRRPRYKALQVLLASTDQLDELGLDLPSPLNRLSAAFLPGAFSPIAVARPDCTLETLADTADGRPGTQGIRIPNSALCLAILKATGPLAASSANRSGDESAQTVQRAQKLTDHVAVNQRTVRADQQVVLAPV
;
A
#
# COMPACT_ATOMS: atom_id res chain seq x y z
N MET A 1 -15.71 -28.46 -14.35
CA MET A 1 -14.27 -28.38 -14.01
C MET A 1 -14.09 -27.28 -13.00
N SER A 2 -13.91 -27.67 -11.74
CA SER A 2 -13.78 -26.75 -10.62
C SER A 2 -12.33 -26.24 -10.59
N VAL A 3 -12.12 -24.93 -10.63
CA VAL A 3 -10.82 -24.32 -10.35
C VAL A 3 -10.76 -24.07 -8.84
N GLU A 4 -10.38 -25.09 -8.10
CA GLU A 4 -9.93 -24.95 -6.71
C GLU A 4 -8.45 -24.58 -6.73
N GLY A 5 -8.08 -23.52 -6.01
CA GLY A 5 -6.70 -23.15 -5.80
C GLY A 5 -6.46 -21.65 -5.68
N GLY A 6 -7.32 -20.93 -4.95
CA GLY A 6 -7.02 -19.56 -4.56
C GLY A 6 -5.87 -19.53 -3.56
N THR A 7 -4.63 -19.34 -4.03
CA THR A 7 -3.50 -19.07 -3.16
C THR A 7 -3.68 -17.68 -2.56
N THR A 8 -4.13 -17.61 -1.31
CA THR A 8 -4.16 -16.37 -0.54
C THR A 8 -2.72 -15.99 -0.19
N LEU A 9 -2.20 -14.95 -0.84
CA LEU A 9 -0.92 -14.37 -0.49
C LEU A 9 -1.10 -13.61 0.84
N LYS A 10 -0.65 -14.18 1.94
CA LYS A 10 -0.59 -13.46 3.23
C LYS A 10 0.66 -12.61 3.28
N VAL A 11 0.51 -11.30 3.14
CA VAL A 11 1.57 -10.30 3.39
C VAL A 11 1.49 -9.92 4.88
N THR A 12 1.83 -10.85 5.77
CA THR A 12 1.62 -10.67 7.22
C THR A 12 2.77 -9.94 7.92
N ASP A 13 4.02 -10.28 7.62
CA ASP A 13 5.18 -9.74 8.36
C ASP A 13 6.25 -9.11 7.45
N GLU A 14 6.02 -9.07 6.15
CA GLU A 14 6.99 -8.65 5.15
C GLU A 14 6.56 -7.40 4.38
N SER A 15 7.54 -6.65 3.90
CA SER A 15 7.31 -5.61 2.91
C SER A 15 7.49 -6.20 1.52
N VAL A 16 6.59 -5.87 0.60
CA VAL A 16 6.64 -6.30 -0.79
C VAL A 16 6.85 -5.12 -1.72
N VAL A 17 7.49 -5.34 -2.87
CA VAL A 17 7.56 -4.36 -3.94
C VAL A 17 6.47 -4.68 -4.96
N ILE A 18 5.60 -3.72 -5.21
CA ILE A 18 4.46 -3.86 -6.13
C ILE A 18 4.51 -2.79 -7.24
N PRO A 19 4.14 -3.14 -8.48
CA PRO A 19 3.96 -2.17 -9.55
C PRO A 19 2.62 -1.42 -9.35
N THR A 20 2.62 -0.12 -9.62
CA THR A 20 1.39 0.67 -9.73
C THR A 20 1.30 1.31 -11.11
N ASP A 21 0.25 2.06 -11.36
CA ASP A 21 0.07 2.86 -12.60
C ASP A 21 0.97 4.10 -12.67
N THR A 22 1.73 4.39 -11.63
CA THR A 22 2.65 5.56 -11.59
C THR A 22 4.11 5.15 -11.40
N VAL A 23 4.43 4.46 -10.30
CA VAL A 23 5.78 4.03 -9.94
C VAL A 23 5.71 2.71 -9.18
N TYR A 24 6.85 2.04 -9.01
CA TYR A 24 6.91 0.91 -8.07
C TYR A 24 6.76 1.40 -6.63
N GLY A 25 5.96 0.68 -5.84
CA GLY A 25 5.74 0.92 -4.42
C GLY A 25 6.37 -0.16 -3.56
N VAL A 26 6.85 0.21 -2.38
CA VAL A 26 7.09 -0.72 -1.27
C VAL A 26 5.83 -0.70 -0.39
N ALA A 27 5.30 -1.88 -0.09
CA ALA A 27 4.00 -2.03 0.56
C ALA A 27 4.03 -3.10 1.66
N CYS A 28 3.10 -3.00 2.61
CA CYS A 28 2.89 -3.98 3.68
C CYS A 28 1.43 -3.97 4.15
N ASP A 29 1.06 -4.90 5.04
CA ASP A 29 -0.24 -4.85 5.72
C ASP A 29 -0.38 -3.54 6.52
N PRO A 30 -1.44 -2.74 6.31
CA PRO A 30 -1.67 -1.46 6.98
C PRO A 30 -2.00 -1.59 8.48
N ARG A 31 -2.25 -2.79 8.97
CA ARG A 31 -2.49 -3.10 10.39
C ARG A 31 -1.23 -3.61 11.10
N ASN A 32 -0.17 -3.92 10.35
CA ASN A 32 1.07 -4.44 10.91
C ASN A 32 2.07 -3.31 11.20
N LYS A 33 2.10 -2.86 12.46
CA LYS A 33 3.01 -1.81 12.94
C LYS A 33 4.48 -2.12 12.66
N ALA A 34 4.93 -3.36 12.85
CA ALA A 34 6.33 -3.73 12.65
C ALA A 34 6.75 -3.64 11.17
N ALA A 35 5.86 -4.06 10.25
CA ALA A 35 6.09 -3.94 8.81
C ALA A 35 6.06 -2.48 8.34
N ILE A 36 5.15 -1.66 8.89
CA ILE A 36 5.10 -0.21 8.66
C ILE A 36 6.40 0.44 9.12
N ASP A 37 6.85 0.16 10.34
CA ASP A 37 8.11 0.67 10.90
C ASP A 37 9.32 0.28 10.04
N ARG A 38 9.30 -0.91 9.44
CA ARG A 38 10.31 -1.36 8.49
C ARG A 38 10.34 -0.48 7.26
N ILE A 39 9.18 -0.16 6.64
CA ILE A 39 9.12 0.73 5.47
C ILE A 39 9.70 2.11 5.80
N TYR A 40 9.37 2.69 6.95
CA TYR A 40 9.92 3.98 7.37
C TYR A 40 11.45 3.92 7.51
N ARG A 41 12.00 2.86 8.11
CA ARG A 41 13.45 2.65 8.25
C ARG A 41 14.14 2.47 6.89
N LEU A 42 13.62 1.58 6.03
CA LEU A 42 14.14 1.32 4.69
C LEU A 42 14.25 2.60 3.86
N LYS A 43 13.20 3.39 3.90
CA LYS A 43 13.11 4.63 3.13
C LYS A 43 13.81 5.81 3.78
N ARG A 44 14.25 5.72 5.04
CA ARG A 44 14.65 6.88 5.87
C ARG A 44 13.57 7.96 5.84
N ARG A 45 12.30 7.53 5.91
CA ARG A 45 11.14 8.41 5.77
C ARG A 45 10.81 9.07 7.11
N PRO A 46 10.61 10.38 7.16
CA PRO A 46 10.12 11.05 8.37
C PRO A 46 8.70 10.57 8.73
N ARG A 47 8.44 10.37 10.02
CA ARG A 47 7.14 9.84 10.51
C ARG A 47 5.95 10.73 10.20
N TYR A 48 6.14 12.05 10.13
CA TYR A 48 5.09 13.01 9.76
C TYR A 48 4.61 12.86 8.30
N LYS A 49 5.33 12.11 7.45
CA LYS A 49 4.89 11.76 6.09
C LYS A 49 4.17 10.42 6.13
N ALA A 50 2.84 10.43 6.31
CA ALA A 50 2.03 9.22 6.34
C ALA A 50 2.21 8.33 5.10
N LEU A 51 2.02 7.03 5.26
CA LEU A 51 1.91 6.10 4.13
C LEU A 51 0.50 6.21 3.54
N GLN A 52 0.38 5.92 2.25
CA GLN A 52 -0.91 5.80 1.57
C GLN A 52 -1.41 4.36 1.70
N VAL A 53 -2.72 4.15 1.75
CA VAL A 53 -3.32 2.81 1.65
C VAL A 53 -3.89 2.59 0.26
N LEU A 54 -3.43 1.54 -0.40
CA LEU A 54 -3.92 1.09 -1.70
C LEU A 54 -5.07 0.12 -1.50
N LEU A 55 -6.13 0.29 -2.29
CA LEU A 55 -7.36 -0.48 -2.27
C LEU A 55 -7.63 -1.11 -3.64
N ALA A 56 -8.33 -2.24 -3.67
CA ALA A 56 -8.84 -2.84 -4.90
C ALA A 56 -10.19 -2.23 -5.33
N SER A 57 -11.00 -1.76 -4.37
CA SER A 57 -12.28 -1.08 -4.60
C SER A 57 -12.62 -0.16 -3.42
N THR A 58 -13.60 0.73 -3.62
CA THR A 58 -14.11 1.60 -2.55
C THR A 58 -14.84 0.84 -1.43
N ASP A 59 -15.33 -0.37 -1.70
CA ASP A 59 -16.02 -1.20 -0.71
C ASP A 59 -15.10 -1.55 0.47
N GLN A 60 -13.79 -1.62 0.23
CA GLN A 60 -12.79 -1.88 1.26
C GLN A 60 -12.63 -0.73 2.28
N LEU A 61 -13.15 0.46 2.00
CA LEU A 61 -13.16 1.56 2.98
C LEU A 61 -13.94 1.18 4.24
N ASP A 62 -15.08 0.54 4.07
CA ASP A 62 -15.93 0.12 5.19
C ASP A 62 -15.23 -0.92 6.08
N GLU A 63 -14.54 -1.89 5.46
CA GLU A 63 -13.74 -2.91 6.16
C GLU A 63 -12.58 -2.31 6.98
N LEU A 64 -12.08 -1.14 6.57
CA LEU A 64 -10.99 -0.44 7.22
C LEU A 64 -11.45 0.57 8.28
N GLY A 65 -12.76 0.80 8.41
CA GLY A 65 -13.29 1.83 9.28
C GLY A 65 -12.99 3.25 8.77
N LEU A 66 -13.10 3.47 7.46
CA LEU A 66 -12.81 4.75 6.80
C LEU A 66 -14.04 5.32 6.10
N ASP A 67 -14.24 6.62 6.22
CA ASP A 67 -15.25 7.37 5.50
C ASP A 67 -14.63 8.35 4.50
N LEU A 68 -15.27 8.49 3.33
CA LEU A 68 -14.99 9.54 2.37
C LEU A 68 -16.10 10.57 2.41
N PRO A 69 -15.92 11.70 3.12
CA PRO A 69 -16.95 12.74 3.17
C PRO A 69 -17.12 13.45 1.82
N SER A 70 -18.28 14.04 1.60
CA SER A 70 -18.50 14.92 0.43
C SER A 70 -17.58 16.15 0.51
N PRO A 71 -16.99 16.59 -0.62
CA PRO A 71 -17.20 16.11 -1.99
C PRO A 71 -16.27 14.95 -2.42
N LEU A 72 -15.40 14.44 -1.53
CA LEU A 72 -14.35 13.44 -1.87
C LEU A 72 -14.95 12.12 -2.35
N ASN A 73 -16.08 11.69 -1.83
CA ASN A 73 -16.78 10.49 -2.29
C ASN A 73 -17.17 10.59 -3.78
N ARG A 74 -17.69 11.75 -4.23
CA ARG A 74 -18.07 11.99 -5.63
C ARG A 74 -16.84 12.10 -6.53
N LEU A 75 -15.78 12.77 -6.06
CA LEU A 75 -14.53 12.88 -6.80
C LEU A 75 -13.87 11.50 -6.92
N SER A 76 -13.90 10.68 -5.87
CA SER A 76 -13.38 9.31 -5.91
C SER A 76 -14.12 8.45 -6.93
N ALA A 77 -15.44 8.54 -7.02
CA ALA A 77 -16.22 7.83 -8.02
C ALA A 77 -15.88 8.26 -9.47
N ALA A 78 -15.45 9.51 -9.67
CA ALA A 78 -15.10 10.03 -10.98
C ALA A 78 -13.64 9.74 -11.39
N PHE A 79 -12.70 9.67 -10.44
CA PHE A 79 -11.26 9.64 -10.71
C PHE A 79 -10.54 8.36 -10.28
N LEU A 80 -11.24 7.44 -9.60
CA LEU A 80 -10.68 6.13 -9.25
C LEU A 80 -11.33 5.02 -10.10
N PRO A 81 -10.53 4.02 -10.55
CA PRO A 81 -9.08 3.84 -10.38
C PRO A 81 -8.24 4.90 -11.11
N GLY A 82 -7.13 5.35 -10.50
CA GLY A 82 -6.25 6.33 -11.12
C GLY A 82 -5.25 6.99 -10.17
N ALA A 83 -4.60 8.03 -10.67
CA ALA A 83 -3.58 8.79 -9.93
C ALA A 83 -4.17 9.83 -8.96
N PHE A 84 -5.39 9.62 -8.49
CA PHE A 84 -6.06 10.45 -7.49
C PHE A 84 -5.93 9.83 -6.09
N SER A 85 -5.69 10.66 -5.08
CA SER A 85 -5.47 10.21 -3.70
C SER A 85 -6.28 11.04 -2.72
N PRO A 86 -7.57 10.73 -2.53
CA PRO A 86 -8.39 11.41 -1.53
C PRO A 86 -7.94 11.06 -0.11
N ILE A 87 -8.25 11.95 0.83
CA ILE A 87 -8.03 11.76 2.25
C ILE A 87 -9.33 11.30 2.90
N ALA A 88 -9.34 10.06 3.38
CA ALA A 88 -10.44 9.50 4.15
C ALA A 88 -10.30 9.85 5.65
N VAL A 89 -11.40 9.85 6.35
CA VAL A 89 -11.50 10.11 7.79
C VAL A 89 -11.71 8.78 8.52
N ALA A 90 -10.95 8.53 9.58
CA ALA A 90 -11.06 7.34 10.38
C ALA A 90 -12.31 7.38 11.27
N ARG A 91 -13.07 6.29 11.29
CA ARG A 91 -14.12 6.03 12.27
C ARG A 91 -13.52 5.47 13.56
N PRO A 92 -14.30 5.42 14.67
CA PRO A 92 -13.81 4.84 15.94
C PRO A 92 -13.40 3.35 15.86
N ASP A 93 -13.92 2.61 14.90
CA ASP A 93 -13.63 1.20 14.63
C ASP A 93 -12.44 0.98 13.68
N CYS A 94 -11.77 2.05 13.24
CA CYS A 94 -10.63 1.96 12.34
C CYS A 94 -9.45 1.23 12.99
N THR A 95 -8.89 0.24 12.26
CA THR A 95 -7.79 -0.63 12.73
C THR A 95 -6.44 -0.33 12.10
N LEU A 96 -6.33 0.77 11.37
CA LEU A 96 -5.10 1.14 10.65
C LEU A 96 -4.04 1.70 11.60
N GLU A 97 -2.81 1.24 11.44
CA GLU A 97 -1.59 1.75 12.10
C GLU A 97 -0.88 2.85 11.27
N THR A 98 -1.51 3.28 10.17
CA THR A 98 -0.94 4.26 9.22
C THR A 98 -1.59 5.63 9.29
N LEU A 99 -2.55 5.82 10.19
CA LEU A 99 -3.27 7.08 10.33
C LEU A 99 -2.32 8.24 10.61
N ALA A 100 -2.57 9.39 9.99
CA ALA A 100 -1.91 10.62 10.36
C ALA A 100 -2.44 11.10 11.71
N ASP A 101 -1.53 11.39 12.63
CA ASP A 101 -1.88 11.92 13.95
C ASP A 101 -2.53 13.30 13.82
N THR A 102 -3.56 13.51 14.61
CA THR A 102 -4.20 14.82 14.77
C THR A 102 -3.96 15.32 16.18
N ALA A 103 -3.24 16.45 16.32
CA ALA A 103 -2.81 16.99 17.61
C ALA A 103 -3.96 17.54 18.49
N ASP A 104 -5.19 17.60 17.98
CA ASP A 104 -6.32 18.34 18.56
C ASP A 104 -7.58 17.46 18.76
N GLY A 105 -7.40 16.16 18.88
CA GLY A 105 -8.50 15.22 19.17
C GLY A 105 -9.48 15.00 18.01
N ARG A 106 -9.17 15.50 16.82
CA ARG A 106 -9.94 15.18 15.60
C ARG A 106 -9.70 13.73 15.19
N PRO A 107 -10.63 13.08 14.46
CA PRO A 107 -10.42 11.76 13.90
C PRO A 107 -9.15 11.71 13.05
N GLY A 108 -8.42 10.61 13.13
CA GLY A 108 -7.27 10.35 12.26
C GLY A 108 -7.66 10.38 10.78
N THR A 109 -6.69 10.64 9.93
CA THR A 109 -6.93 10.68 8.48
C THR A 109 -6.00 9.75 7.74
N GLN A 110 -6.46 9.24 6.58
CA GLN A 110 -5.74 8.30 5.75
C GLN A 110 -5.83 8.67 4.27
N GLY A 111 -4.69 8.87 3.62
CA GLY A 111 -4.64 8.93 2.16
C GLY A 111 -4.91 7.56 1.57
N ILE A 112 -5.90 7.44 0.68
CA ILE A 112 -6.22 6.19 0.00
C ILE A 112 -6.04 6.34 -1.52
N ARG A 113 -5.89 5.21 -2.22
CA ARG A 113 -5.85 5.19 -3.68
C ARG A 113 -6.28 3.83 -4.22
N ILE A 114 -6.98 3.83 -5.35
CA ILE A 114 -7.23 2.64 -6.15
C ILE A 114 -6.38 2.79 -7.42
N PRO A 115 -5.28 2.04 -7.58
CA PRO A 115 -4.38 2.20 -8.73
C PRO A 115 -5.03 1.70 -10.01
N ASN A 116 -4.81 2.41 -11.14
CA ASN A 116 -5.26 1.97 -12.46
C ASN A 116 -4.23 1.03 -13.11
N SER A 117 -3.99 -0.11 -12.46
CA SER A 117 -3.07 -1.16 -12.90
C SER A 117 -3.72 -2.52 -12.64
N ALA A 118 -3.98 -3.27 -13.71
CA ALA A 118 -4.63 -4.59 -13.62
C ALA A 118 -3.84 -5.54 -12.70
N LEU A 119 -2.50 -5.54 -12.78
CA LEU A 119 -1.64 -6.37 -11.93
C LEU A 119 -1.71 -5.92 -10.47
N CYS A 120 -1.63 -4.61 -10.20
CA CYS A 120 -1.74 -4.09 -8.83
C CYS A 120 -3.11 -4.42 -8.22
N LEU A 121 -4.19 -4.25 -8.98
CA LEU A 121 -5.54 -4.60 -8.54
C LEU A 121 -5.70 -6.10 -8.25
N ALA A 122 -5.08 -6.97 -9.06
CA ALA A 122 -5.09 -8.42 -8.82
C ALA A 122 -4.35 -8.77 -7.51
N ILE A 123 -3.22 -8.12 -7.23
CA ILE A 123 -2.49 -8.26 -5.97
C ILE A 123 -3.38 -7.82 -4.80
N LEU A 124 -3.95 -6.60 -4.86
CA LEU A 124 -4.79 -6.05 -3.81
C LEU A 124 -6.07 -6.88 -3.54
N LYS A 125 -6.62 -7.52 -4.57
CA LYS A 125 -7.73 -8.47 -4.41
C LYS A 125 -7.31 -9.74 -3.68
N ALA A 126 -6.08 -10.20 -3.89
CA ALA A 126 -5.56 -11.42 -3.28
C ALA A 126 -5.03 -11.19 -1.85
N THR A 127 -4.47 -10.02 -1.56
CA THR A 127 -3.83 -9.70 -0.27
C THR A 127 -4.72 -8.88 0.67
N GLY A 128 -5.73 -8.20 0.15
CA GLY A 128 -6.42 -7.10 0.81
C GLY A 128 -5.69 -5.77 0.64
N PRO A 129 -6.16 -4.72 1.35
CA PRO A 129 -5.55 -3.39 1.36
C PRO A 129 -4.08 -3.42 1.78
N LEU A 130 -3.23 -2.58 1.16
CA LEU A 130 -1.81 -2.47 1.49
C LEU A 130 -1.40 -1.02 1.76
N ALA A 131 -0.69 -0.78 2.86
CA ALA A 131 0.01 0.47 3.09
C ALA A 131 1.21 0.57 2.17
N ALA A 132 1.37 1.66 1.44
CA ALA A 132 2.38 1.78 0.42
C ALA A 132 3.05 3.16 0.35
N SER A 133 4.26 3.18 -0.17
CA SER A 133 4.98 4.38 -0.59
C SER A 133 5.84 4.04 -1.81
N SER A 134 6.27 5.03 -2.59
CA SER A 134 7.19 4.81 -3.72
C SER A 134 8.45 4.03 -3.28
N ALA A 135 8.94 3.10 -4.13
CA ALA A 135 10.09 2.24 -3.81
C ALA A 135 11.43 2.97 -4.07
N ASN A 136 11.68 4.05 -3.31
CA ASN A 136 12.91 4.84 -3.29
C ASN A 136 13.18 5.34 -1.87
N ARG A 137 14.41 5.75 -1.56
CA ARG A 137 14.67 6.49 -0.32
C ARG A 137 13.96 7.85 -0.36
N SER A 138 13.60 8.37 0.81
CA SER A 138 12.90 9.66 0.90
C SER A 138 13.79 10.78 0.36
N GLY A 139 13.29 11.47 -0.67
CA GLY A 139 14.04 12.54 -1.36
C GLY A 139 14.71 12.11 -2.67
N ASP A 140 14.89 10.81 -2.91
CA ASP A 140 15.42 10.29 -4.17
C ASP A 140 14.32 10.21 -5.25
N GLU A 141 14.73 10.03 -6.50
CA GLU A 141 13.83 9.80 -7.63
C GLU A 141 13.05 8.48 -7.46
N SER A 142 11.75 8.51 -7.74
CA SER A 142 10.87 7.35 -7.62
C SER A 142 11.25 6.24 -8.62
N ALA A 143 11.14 4.98 -8.17
CA ALA A 143 11.50 3.83 -8.98
C ALA A 143 10.46 3.56 -10.08
N GLN A 144 10.85 3.74 -11.34
CA GLN A 144 10.04 3.45 -12.51
C GLN A 144 10.34 2.07 -13.12
N THR A 145 11.35 1.36 -12.62
CA THR A 145 11.74 0.02 -13.05
C THR A 145 11.93 -0.91 -11.88
N VAL A 146 11.75 -2.23 -12.10
CA VAL A 146 12.00 -3.27 -11.08
C VAL A 146 13.40 -3.16 -10.50
N GLN A 147 14.42 -2.97 -11.35
CA GLN A 147 15.83 -2.88 -10.93
C GLN A 147 16.07 -1.69 -10.00
N ARG A 148 15.42 -0.54 -10.25
CA ARG A 148 15.50 0.62 -9.36
C ARG A 148 14.76 0.38 -8.04
N ALA A 149 13.61 -0.29 -8.08
CA ALA A 149 12.84 -0.64 -6.89
C ALA A 149 13.60 -1.65 -6.01
N GLN A 150 14.26 -2.64 -6.61
CA GLN A 150 15.08 -3.63 -5.92
C GLN A 150 16.25 -2.99 -5.14
N LYS A 151 16.85 -1.92 -5.65
CA LYS A 151 17.92 -1.20 -4.93
C LYS A 151 17.51 -0.70 -3.54
N LEU A 152 16.23 -0.44 -3.31
CA LEU A 152 15.74 -0.08 -1.98
C LEU A 152 15.81 -1.29 -1.03
N THR A 153 15.56 -2.49 -1.55
CA THR A 153 15.50 -3.73 -0.78
C THR A 153 16.85 -4.44 -0.65
N ASP A 154 17.79 -4.22 -1.58
CA ASP A 154 19.13 -4.82 -1.58
C ASP A 154 20.01 -4.39 -0.39
N HIS A 155 19.61 -3.35 0.32
CA HIS A 155 20.28 -2.94 1.56
C HIS A 155 19.77 -3.65 2.82
N VAL A 156 18.85 -4.61 2.65
CA VAL A 156 18.36 -5.49 3.70
C VAL A 156 18.62 -6.91 3.21
N ALA A 157 19.31 -7.74 4.00
CA ALA A 157 19.70 -9.11 3.62
C ALA A 157 18.53 -9.88 2.98
N VAL A 158 18.71 -10.27 1.72
CA VAL A 158 17.66 -10.77 0.84
C VAL A 158 17.46 -12.27 1.05
N ASN A 159 16.29 -12.67 1.55
CA ASN A 159 15.76 -14.00 1.32
C ASN A 159 14.71 -13.91 0.21
N GLN A 160 15.13 -14.16 -1.02
CA GLN A 160 14.23 -14.11 -2.18
C GLN A 160 13.35 -15.35 -2.21
N ARG A 161 12.05 -15.18 -2.00
CA ARG A 161 11.03 -16.09 -2.55
C ARG A 161 10.41 -15.44 -3.77
N THR A 162 10.87 -15.88 -4.92
CA THR A 162 10.37 -15.43 -6.23
C THR A 162 8.99 -16.02 -6.49
N VAL A 163 7.99 -15.18 -6.66
CA VAL A 163 6.75 -15.55 -7.33
C VAL A 163 7.00 -15.53 -8.85
N ARG A 164 6.56 -16.56 -9.57
CA ARG A 164 6.90 -16.91 -10.94
C ARG A 164 6.98 -15.75 -11.96
N ALA A 165 7.81 -15.94 -12.94
CA ALA A 165 8.43 -15.01 -13.90
C ALA A 165 7.49 -14.16 -14.81
N ASP A 166 6.21 -14.34 -14.76
CA ASP A 166 5.18 -13.55 -15.47
C ASP A 166 4.48 -12.51 -14.57
N GLN A 167 4.74 -12.55 -13.26
CA GLN A 167 4.23 -11.62 -12.27
C GLN A 167 5.33 -11.28 -11.25
N GLN A 168 6.18 -10.30 -11.57
CA GLN A 168 7.28 -9.90 -10.67
C GLN A 168 6.76 -9.12 -9.46
N VAL A 169 6.30 -9.83 -8.45
CA VAL A 169 6.19 -9.34 -7.08
C VAL A 169 7.47 -9.75 -6.36
N VAL A 170 8.31 -8.79 -5.99
CA VAL A 170 9.53 -9.04 -5.25
C VAL A 170 9.23 -8.89 -3.76
N LEU A 171 9.30 -9.99 -3.03
CA LEU A 171 9.19 -9.98 -1.57
C LEU A 171 10.52 -9.52 -0.97
N ALA A 172 10.49 -8.47 -0.16
CA ALA A 172 11.64 -8.05 0.62
C ALA A 172 11.70 -8.88 1.91
N PRO A 173 12.88 -9.36 2.33
CA PRO A 173 12.98 -10.30 3.42
C PRO A 173 12.87 -9.70 4.82
N VAL A 174 12.64 -10.60 5.76
CA VAL A 174 12.55 -10.37 7.22
C VAL A 174 13.87 -9.86 7.80
#